data_897d94650bd59a6e32dfdd66d5eed35b
#
_entry.id   897d94650bd59a6e32dfdd66d5eed35b
#
_cell.length_a   1.000
_cell.length_b   1.000
_cell.length_c   1.000
_cell.angle_alpha   90.00
_cell.angle_beta   90.00
_cell.angle_gamma   90.00
#
_symmetry.space_group_name_H-M   'P 1'
#
loop_
_entity.id
_entity.type
_entity.pdbx_description
1 polymer ?
#
loop_
_entity_poly.entity_id
_entity_poly.type
_entity_poly.pdbx_seq_one_letter_code
_entity_poly.pdbx_strand_id
1 'polypeptide(L)'
;MFRTQGGDFGFPYPNPGVQKARDYSKKLWLENNWPLAIHKLDWLTKKFKAPDWYVKAPPTPAPGGLTKGIIFYTDNRLNLKIAHRVQRQLKRIGLPIVSTSLKPMTFGKNTCLPLKRGHLTMFKQILTALETSTADIVYFCEHDVMYHTAHFDFVPENAETFYYNTNVWKIRDDGLALWVNNCRQVSCICVHRLTAIQHYTERIAYVEEHGFQRKMGFEPGTHDRVAFPTRFTSSAWQAKYPNLDIRHSGNLTRNRWSPDLFRDKRNCQGWTETTVDKIDGWEEMGSVSC
;
A
#
# COMPACT_ATOMS: atom_id res chain seq x y z
N MET A 1 15.38 -2.81 21.09
CA MET A 1 15.74 -4.24 21.13
C MET A 1 14.96 -4.86 22.26
N PHE A 2 13.92 -5.60 21.94
CA PHE A 2 13.09 -6.25 22.95
C PHE A 2 13.71 -7.59 23.30
N ARG A 3 14.13 -7.78 24.52
CA ARG A 3 14.49 -9.10 25.03
C ARG A 3 13.27 -9.71 25.65
N THR A 4 12.82 -10.80 25.15
CA THR A 4 11.84 -11.64 25.83
C THR A 4 12.59 -12.73 26.59
N GLN A 5 12.23 -12.95 27.83
CA GLN A 5 12.64 -14.15 28.53
C GLN A 5 11.97 -15.33 27.83
N GLY A 6 12.73 -16.15 27.16
CA GLY A 6 12.22 -17.26 26.35
C GLY A 6 12.54 -17.19 24.88
N GLY A 7 13.25 -16.16 24.43
CA GLY A 7 13.73 -16.09 23.04
C GLY A 7 12.69 -15.70 22.00
N ASP A 8 11.60 -15.12 22.43
CA ASP A 8 10.60 -14.54 21.55
C ASP A 8 11.10 -13.25 20.93
N PHE A 9 10.89 -13.06 19.67
CA PHE A 9 11.40 -12.11 18.72
C PHE A 9 11.03 -10.66 18.99
N GLY A 10 11.46 -10.13 20.11
CA GLY A 10 11.31 -8.71 20.35
C GLY A 10 9.89 -8.23 20.66
N PHE A 11 8.95 -9.11 20.88
CA PHE A 11 7.62 -8.74 21.36
C PHE A 11 7.55 -8.89 22.86
N PRO A 12 6.99 -7.90 23.59
CA PRO A 12 6.70 -8.09 25.01
C PRO A 12 5.80 -9.30 25.19
N TYR A 13 6.16 -10.15 26.10
CA TYR A 13 5.48 -11.40 26.32
C TYR A 13 4.42 -11.31 27.42
N PRO A 14 3.35 -12.05 27.31
CA PRO A 14 2.79 -12.73 26.15
C PRO A 14 2.20 -11.74 25.16
N ASN A 15 2.56 -11.82 23.87
CA ASN A 15 2.01 -10.93 22.87
C ASN A 15 0.93 -11.65 22.05
N PRO A 16 -0.36 -11.31 22.24
CA PRO A 16 -1.46 -11.94 21.50
C PRO A 16 -1.32 -11.77 19.97
N GLY A 17 -0.69 -10.70 19.53
CA GLY A 17 -0.42 -10.45 18.10
C GLY A 17 0.52 -11.49 17.49
N VAL A 18 1.54 -11.92 18.24
CA VAL A 18 2.46 -12.99 17.79
C VAL A 18 1.70 -14.31 17.66
N GLN A 19 0.87 -14.66 18.63
CA GLN A 19 0.07 -15.88 18.57
C GLN A 19 -0.90 -15.86 17.41
N LYS A 20 -1.66 -14.76 17.21
CA LYS A 20 -2.55 -14.59 16.07
C LYS A 20 -1.80 -14.70 14.74
N ALA A 21 -0.59 -14.13 14.64
CA ALA A 21 0.22 -14.25 13.45
C ALA A 21 0.68 -15.67 13.16
N ARG A 22 1.01 -16.44 14.20
CA ARG A 22 1.34 -17.88 14.10
C ARG A 22 0.14 -18.69 13.63
N ASP A 23 -1.01 -18.46 14.25
CA ASP A 23 -2.26 -19.17 13.95
C ASP A 23 -2.70 -18.87 12.51
N TYR A 24 -2.60 -17.62 12.09
CA TYR A 24 -2.88 -17.21 10.71
C TYR A 24 -1.94 -17.87 9.70
N SER A 25 -0.64 -17.88 9.97
CA SER A 25 0.33 -18.56 9.11
C SER A 25 0.07 -20.06 9.00
N LYS A 26 -0.27 -20.73 10.11
CA LYS A 26 -0.64 -22.14 10.14
C LYS A 26 -1.91 -22.39 9.33
N LYS A 27 -2.92 -21.54 9.46
CA LYS A 27 -4.15 -21.62 8.68
C LYS A 27 -3.88 -21.50 7.17
N LEU A 28 -3.11 -20.50 6.75
CA LEU A 28 -2.74 -20.32 5.36
C LEU A 28 -2.01 -21.55 4.79
N TRP A 29 -1.13 -22.13 5.59
CA TRP A 29 -0.37 -23.31 5.20
C TRP A 29 -1.29 -24.53 5.01
N LEU A 30 -2.20 -24.78 5.94
CA LEU A 30 -3.18 -25.88 5.89
C LEU A 30 -4.18 -25.72 4.73
N GLU A 31 -4.47 -24.50 4.33
CA GLU A 31 -5.36 -24.17 3.18
C GLU A 31 -4.61 -24.18 1.81
N ASN A 32 -3.44 -24.81 1.72
CA ASN A 32 -2.57 -24.81 0.56
C ASN A 32 -2.07 -23.41 0.13
N ASN A 33 -2.13 -22.44 1.05
CA ASN A 33 -1.58 -21.11 0.88
C ASN A 33 -0.18 -21.02 1.50
N TRP A 34 0.57 -22.10 1.34
CA TRP A 34 1.83 -22.33 1.99
C TRP A 34 2.93 -21.27 1.71
N PRO A 35 3.03 -20.58 0.55
CA PRO A 35 4.02 -19.52 0.38
C PRO A 35 3.85 -18.41 1.42
N LEU A 36 2.61 -17.99 1.67
CA LEU A 36 2.30 -16.99 2.69
C LEU A 36 2.56 -17.48 4.10
N ALA A 37 2.16 -18.74 4.38
CA ALA A 37 2.39 -19.35 5.67
C ALA A 37 3.88 -19.46 5.98
N ILE A 38 4.70 -19.89 5.01
CA ILE A 38 6.15 -20.01 5.17
C ILE A 38 6.79 -18.65 5.43
N HIS A 39 6.44 -17.64 4.64
CA HIS A 39 6.99 -16.30 4.79
C HIS A 39 6.69 -15.72 6.19
N LYS A 40 5.47 -15.93 6.67
CA LYS A 40 5.07 -15.53 8.01
C LYS A 40 5.82 -16.29 9.11
N LEU A 41 5.94 -17.60 8.95
CA LEU A 41 6.62 -18.46 9.92
C LEU A 41 8.13 -18.26 9.92
N ASP A 42 8.73 -18.03 8.78
CA ASP A 42 10.16 -17.76 8.70
C ASP A 42 10.55 -16.56 9.55
N TRP A 43 9.75 -15.51 9.52
CA TRP A 43 9.96 -14.36 10.37
C TRP A 43 9.72 -14.68 11.86
N LEU A 44 8.67 -15.44 12.19
CA LEU A 44 8.33 -15.78 13.57
C LEU A 44 9.29 -16.81 14.17
N THR A 45 9.90 -17.64 13.33
CA THR A 45 10.68 -18.82 13.80
C THR A 45 12.18 -18.71 13.49
N LYS A 46 12.66 -17.56 13.03
CA LYS A 46 14.11 -17.36 12.70
C LYS A 46 15.10 -17.84 13.75
N LYS A 47 14.71 -17.86 15.02
CA LYS A 47 15.54 -18.29 16.16
C LYS A 47 15.07 -19.60 16.80
N PHE A 48 14.01 -20.21 16.28
CA PHE A 48 13.47 -21.45 16.79
C PHE A 48 13.64 -22.57 15.75
N LYS A 49 13.67 -23.79 16.24
CA LYS A 49 13.57 -24.95 15.35
C LYS A 49 12.25 -24.87 14.61
N ALA A 50 12.29 -24.93 13.28
CA ALA A 50 11.07 -24.93 12.48
C ALA A 50 10.12 -26.06 12.94
N PRO A 51 8.81 -25.79 13.03
CA PRO A 51 7.82 -26.84 13.32
C PRO A 51 7.87 -27.95 12.27
N ASP A 52 7.48 -29.14 12.61
CA ASP A 52 7.53 -30.31 11.70
C ASP A 52 6.69 -30.13 10.42
N TRP A 53 5.71 -29.21 10.46
CA TRP A 53 4.90 -28.82 9.31
C TRP A 53 5.48 -27.64 8.50
N TYR A 54 6.63 -27.09 8.89
CA TYR A 54 7.28 -25.98 8.18
C TYR A 54 8.08 -26.53 7.00
N VAL A 55 7.70 -26.11 5.82
CA VAL A 55 8.47 -26.38 4.59
C VAL A 55 9.28 -25.13 4.25
N LYS A 56 10.56 -25.31 3.98
CA LYS A 56 11.42 -24.21 3.53
C LYS A 56 10.81 -23.53 2.32
N ALA A 57 10.93 -22.21 2.26
CA ALA A 57 10.38 -21.41 1.17
C ALA A 57 10.59 -22.08 -0.21
N PRO A 58 9.58 -22.01 -1.08
CA PRO A 58 9.70 -22.59 -2.41
C PRO A 58 10.91 -21.99 -3.13
N PRO A 59 11.47 -22.73 -4.08
CA PRO A 59 12.50 -22.20 -4.95
C PRO A 59 11.98 -20.94 -5.64
N THR A 60 12.88 -20.00 -5.88
CA THR A 60 12.67 -18.79 -6.65
C THR A 60 11.77 -19.06 -7.87
N PRO A 61 10.84 -18.16 -8.22
CA PRO A 61 9.97 -18.36 -9.38
C PRO A 61 10.74 -18.80 -10.61
N ALA A 62 10.14 -19.70 -11.38
CA ALA A 62 10.72 -20.18 -12.64
C ALA A 62 11.06 -19.03 -13.60
N PRO A 63 11.97 -19.19 -14.54
CA PRO A 63 12.43 -18.15 -15.46
C PRO A 63 11.30 -17.69 -16.40
N GLY A 64 10.49 -16.76 -15.94
CA GLY A 64 9.37 -16.15 -16.65
C GLY A 64 9.15 -14.70 -16.24
N GLY A 65 10.00 -14.16 -15.37
CA GLY A 65 9.85 -12.84 -14.78
C GLY A 65 8.75 -12.79 -13.70
N LEU A 66 8.86 -11.81 -12.82
CA LEU A 66 7.87 -11.58 -11.76
C LEU A 66 6.56 -11.07 -12.36
N THR A 67 5.45 -11.69 -11.98
CA THR A 67 4.12 -11.26 -12.42
C THR A 67 3.70 -9.99 -11.68
N LYS A 68 3.08 -9.06 -12.40
CA LYS A 68 2.61 -7.76 -11.90
C LYS A 68 1.10 -7.74 -11.76
N GLY A 69 0.59 -7.04 -10.75
CA GLY A 69 -0.84 -6.87 -10.55
C GLY A 69 -1.17 -5.55 -9.85
N ILE A 70 -2.41 -5.12 -9.98
CA ILE A 70 -2.95 -3.92 -9.33
C ILE A 70 -3.85 -4.37 -8.19
N ILE A 71 -3.63 -3.82 -6.99
CA ILE A 71 -4.62 -3.82 -5.93
C ILE A 71 -5.28 -2.44 -5.85
N PHE A 72 -6.60 -2.42 -5.88
CA PHE A 72 -7.38 -1.20 -5.85
C PHE A 72 -8.34 -1.22 -4.67
N TYR A 73 -8.38 -0.15 -3.89
CA TYR A 73 -9.27 -0.05 -2.74
C TYR A 73 -9.98 1.29 -2.71
N THR A 74 -11.24 1.29 -2.25
CA THR A 74 -12.09 2.48 -2.23
C THR A 74 -13.13 2.43 -1.13
N ASP A 75 -13.44 3.58 -0.55
CA ASP A 75 -14.57 3.77 0.36
C ASP A 75 -15.88 4.13 -0.36
N ASN A 76 -15.87 4.15 -1.70
CA ASN A 76 -16.99 4.49 -2.60
C ASN A 76 -17.59 5.90 -2.39
N ARG A 77 -16.80 6.87 -1.90
CA ARG A 77 -17.28 8.23 -1.62
C ARG A 77 -16.86 9.28 -2.64
N LEU A 78 -16.03 8.90 -3.59
CA LEU A 78 -15.59 9.82 -4.63
C LEU A 78 -16.69 10.11 -5.64
N ASN A 79 -16.62 11.31 -6.26
CA ASN A 79 -17.43 11.62 -7.42
C ASN A 79 -17.27 10.53 -8.50
N LEU A 80 -18.40 10.03 -8.99
CA LEU A 80 -18.40 8.89 -9.92
C LEU A 80 -17.67 9.20 -11.23
N LYS A 81 -17.69 10.45 -11.71
CA LYS A 81 -16.96 10.84 -12.93
C LYS A 81 -15.46 10.65 -12.77
N ILE A 82 -14.90 11.05 -11.61
CA ILE A 82 -13.48 10.90 -11.30
C ILE A 82 -13.16 9.41 -11.13
N ALA A 83 -13.94 8.70 -10.30
CA ALA A 83 -13.74 7.27 -10.07
C ALA A 83 -13.75 6.46 -11.37
N HIS A 84 -14.71 6.69 -12.24
CA HIS A 84 -14.80 6.02 -13.55
C HIS A 84 -13.63 6.38 -14.48
N ARG A 85 -13.12 7.61 -14.41
CA ARG A 85 -11.95 8.01 -15.20
C ARG A 85 -10.70 7.27 -14.76
N VAL A 86 -10.45 7.20 -13.44
CA VAL A 86 -9.35 6.40 -12.85
C VAL A 86 -9.48 4.93 -13.24
N GLN A 87 -10.67 4.35 -13.08
CA GLN A 87 -10.91 2.94 -13.43
C GLN A 87 -10.67 2.66 -14.92
N ARG A 88 -11.12 3.53 -15.82
CA ARG A 88 -10.86 3.38 -17.27
C ARG A 88 -9.37 3.42 -17.58
N GLN A 89 -8.63 4.31 -16.90
CA GLN A 89 -7.19 4.39 -17.10
C GLN A 89 -6.48 3.15 -16.60
N LEU A 90 -6.78 2.68 -15.39
CA LEU A 90 -6.19 1.47 -14.84
C LEU A 90 -6.50 0.23 -15.71
N LYS A 91 -7.70 0.13 -16.30
CA LYS A 91 -8.02 -0.93 -17.26
C LYS A 91 -7.12 -0.92 -18.49
N ARG A 92 -6.71 0.26 -18.98
CA ARG A 92 -5.82 0.40 -20.14
C ARG A 92 -4.39 -0.07 -19.88
N ILE A 93 -3.97 -0.17 -18.60
CA ILE A 93 -2.66 -0.72 -18.23
C ILE A 93 -2.53 -2.20 -18.61
N GLY A 94 -3.64 -2.94 -18.62
CA GLY A 94 -3.66 -4.36 -19.03
C GLY A 94 -3.19 -5.33 -17.94
N LEU A 95 -2.83 -4.85 -16.75
CA LEU A 95 -2.46 -5.71 -15.62
C LEU A 95 -3.72 -6.30 -14.94
N PRO A 96 -3.65 -7.49 -14.34
CA PRO A 96 -4.70 -8.03 -13.50
C PRO A 96 -5.06 -7.07 -12.36
N ILE A 97 -6.35 -6.81 -12.18
CA ILE A 97 -6.86 -5.90 -11.13
C ILE A 97 -7.66 -6.70 -10.12
N VAL A 98 -7.26 -6.62 -8.85
CA VAL A 98 -8.06 -7.03 -7.70
C VAL A 98 -8.51 -5.78 -6.97
N SER A 99 -9.81 -5.67 -6.72
CA SER A 99 -10.37 -4.51 -6.04
C SER A 99 -11.12 -4.86 -4.76
N THR A 100 -11.12 -3.94 -3.81
CA THR A 100 -11.93 -4.00 -2.60
C THR A 100 -12.68 -2.69 -2.39
N SER A 101 -13.91 -2.79 -1.93
CA SER A 101 -14.81 -1.66 -1.82
C SER A 101 -15.74 -1.81 -0.62
N LEU A 102 -16.35 -0.71 -0.14
CA LEU A 102 -17.34 -0.73 0.94
C LEU A 102 -18.76 -0.95 0.40
N LYS A 103 -18.96 -0.78 -0.91
CA LYS A 103 -20.21 -1.07 -1.62
C LYS A 103 -19.89 -1.89 -2.86
N PRO A 104 -20.78 -2.76 -3.34
CA PRO A 104 -20.56 -3.54 -4.56
C PRO A 104 -20.17 -2.66 -5.75
N MET A 105 -19.21 -3.13 -6.55
CA MET A 105 -18.77 -2.44 -7.77
C MET A 105 -18.26 -3.44 -8.81
N THR A 106 -18.25 -3.02 -10.08
CA THR A 106 -17.83 -3.82 -11.22
C THR A 106 -16.47 -3.33 -11.74
N PHE A 107 -15.40 -3.61 -10.99
CA PHE A 107 -14.06 -3.21 -11.38
C PHE A 107 -13.01 -4.24 -10.97
N GLY A 108 -12.42 -4.95 -11.94
CA GLY A 108 -11.54 -6.09 -11.70
C GLY A 108 -12.24 -7.23 -10.94
N LYS A 109 -11.47 -8.07 -10.25
CA LYS A 109 -12.01 -9.05 -9.30
C LYS A 109 -12.33 -8.33 -8.00
N ASN A 110 -13.61 -7.99 -7.78
CA ASN A 110 -14.05 -7.18 -6.64
C ASN A 110 -14.49 -8.01 -5.45
N THR A 111 -14.03 -7.63 -4.25
CA THR A 111 -14.56 -8.08 -2.96
C THR A 111 -15.16 -6.88 -2.23
N CYS A 112 -16.45 -6.94 -1.93
CA CYS A 112 -17.14 -5.93 -1.14
C CYS A 112 -17.01 -6.26 0.35
N LEU A 113 -16.48 -5.32 1.13
CA LEU A 113 -16.38 -5.39 2.59
C LEU A 113 -17.32 -4.33 3.19
N PRO A 114 -18.54 -4.68 3.61
CA PRO A 114 -19.52 -3.71 4.12
C PRO A 114 -19.16 -3.26 5.55
N LEU A 115 -17.97 -2.69 5.70
CA LEU A 115 -17.44 -2.21 6.96
C LEU A 115 -17.60 -0.69 7.11
N LYS A 116 -17.56 -0.22 8.35
CA LYS A 116 -17.54 1.22 8.63
C LYS A 116 -16.21 1.81 8.15
N ARG A 117 -16.28 2.95 7.45
CA ARG A 117 -15.11 3.70 6.96
C ARG A 117 -14.12 4.00 8.08
N GLY A 118 -12.84 3.83 7.83
CA GLY A 118 -11.76 4.14 8.77
C GLY A 118 -10.42 3.55 8.34
N HIS A 119 -9.35 3.88 9.06
CA HIS A 119 -8.00 3.40 8.76
C HIS A 119 -7.89 1.87 8.87
N LEU A 120 -8.46 1.28 9.93
CA LEU A 120 -8.46 -0.18 10.07
C LEU A 120 -9.20 -0.86 8.93
N THR A 121 -10.31 -0.29 8.48
CA THR A 121 -11.07 -0.79 7.32
C THR A 121 -10.24 -0.71 6.04
N MET A 122 -9.53 0.38 5.82
CA MET A 122 -8.60 0.52 4.69
C MET A 122 -7.52 -0.56 4.73
N PHE A 123 -6.92 -0.83 5.89
CA PHE A 123 -5.93 -1.91 6.03
C PHE A 123 -6.55 -3.29 5.73
N LYS A 124 -7.77 -3.55 6.19
CA LYS A 124 -8.50 -4.78 5.87
C LYS A 124 -8.81 -4.90 4.37
N GLN A 125 -9.19 -3.80 3.72
CA GLN A 125 -9.40 -3.76 2.27
C GLN A 125 -8.10 -4.11 1.52
N ILE A 126 -6.99 -3.47 1.90
CA ILE A 126 -5.67 -3.74 1.28
C ILE A 126 -5.28 -5.21 1.49
N LEU A 127 -5.36 -5.74 2.71
CA LEU A 127 -5.02 -7.13 2.98
C LEU A 127 -5.89 -8.10 2.16
N THR A 128 -7.21 -7.89 2.11
CA THR A 128 -8.12 -8.73 1.32
C THR A 128 -7.77 -8.71 -0.18
N ALA A 129 -7.41 -7.54 -0.72
CA ALA A 129 -6.99 -7.44 -2.12
C ALA A 129 -5.67 -8.17 -2.38
N LEU A 130 -4.70 -8.05 -1.46
CA LEU A 130 -3.42 -8.74 -1.52
C LEU A 130 -3.59 -10.27 -1.48
N GLU A 131 -4.42 -10.77 -0.58
CA GLU A 131 -4.71 -12.21 -0.45
C GLU A 131 -5.46 -12.78 -1.66
N THR A 132 -6.29 -11.96 -2.29
CA THR A 132 -7.05 -12.34 -3.49
C THR A 132 -6.20 -12.31 -4.76
N SER A 133 -5.15 -11.50 -4.79
CA SER A 133 -4.22 -11.39 -5.91
C SER A 133 -3.29 -12.59 -5.99
N THR A 134 -2.92 -12.98 -7.22
CA THR A 134 -1.91 -14.01 -7.49
C THR A 134 -0.59 -13.43 -8.01
N ALA A 135 -0.50 -12.12 -8.20
CA ALA A 135 0.70 -11.46 -8.68
C ALA A 135 1.84 -11.52 -7.67
N ASP A 136 3.10 -11.57 -8.15
CA ASP A 136 4.29 -11.53 -7.30
C ASP A 136 4.57 -10.12 -6.79
N ILE A 137 4.38 -9.12 -7.68
CA ILE A 137 4.55 -7.70 -7.41
C ILE A 137 3.20 -7.01 -7.53
N VAL A 138 2.88 -6.13 -6.60
CA VAL A 138 1.62 -5.39 -6.59
C VAL A 138 1.85 -3.89 -6.52
N TYR A 139 1.02 -3.16 -7.26
CA TYR A 139 0.93 -1.71 -7.22
C TYR A 139 -0.34 -1.32 -6.48
N PHE A 140 -0.21 -0.44 -5.50
CA PHE A 140 -1.33 0.06 -4.72
C PHE A 140 -1.98 1.23 -5.46
N CYS A 141 -3.26 1.10 -5.73
CA CYS A 141 -4.01 2.11 -6.47
C CYS A 141 -5.27 2.54 -5.71
N GLU A 142 -5.49 3.84 -5.64
CA GLU A 142 -6.66 4.46 -5.04
C GLU A 142 -7.59 5.07 -6.10
N HIS A 143 -8.79 5.37 -5.68
CA HIS A 143 -9.86 5.83 -6.57
C HIS A 143 -9.73 7.28 -7.04
N ASP A 144 -8.87 8.05 -6.41
CA ASP A 144 -8.63 9.49 -6.62
C ASP A 144 -7.25 9.81 -7.21
N VAL A 145 -6.52 8.79 -7.67
CA VAL A 145 -5.21 8.96 -8.30
C VAL A 145 -5.25 8.51 -9.75
N MET A 146 -4.85 9.40 -10.66
CA MET A 146 -4.60 9.07 -12.06
C MET A 146 -3.17 8.57 -12.21
N TYR A 147 -3.00 7.36 -12.74
CA TYR A 147 -1.70 6.70 -12.86
C TYR A 147 -1.20 6.76 -14.29
N HIS A 148 -0.01 7.31 -14.50
CA HIS A 148 0.66 7.18 -15.79
C HIS A 148 1.17 5.74 -15.98
N THR A 149 1.21 5.26 -17.23
CA THR A 149 1.68 3.90 -17.56
C THR A 149 3.08 3.63 -17.01
N ALA A 150 3.98 4.62 -17.07
CA ALA A 150 5.35 4.55 -16.55
C ALA A 150 5.44 4.20 -15.05
N HIS A 151 4.37 4.39 -14.28
CA HIS A 151 4.33 3.94 -12.87
C HIS A 151 4.46 2.42 -12.75
N PHE A 152 3.95 1.67 -13.71
CA PHE A 152 3.90 0.21 -13.70
C PHE A 152 5.12 -0.45 -14.35
N ASP A 153 6.08 0.34 -14.84
CA ASP A 153 7.35 -0.18 -15.39
C ASP A 153 8.31 -0.62 -14.29
N PHE A 154 8.21 -0.01 -13.12
CA PHE A 154 9.09 -0.27 -11.99
C PHE A 154 9.01 -1.74 -11.52
N VAL A 155 10.15 -2.29 -11.11
CA VAL A 155 10.26 -3.64 -10.52
C VAL A 155 11.06 -3.51 -9.22
N PRO A 156 10.53 -3.95 -8.07
CA PRO A 156 11.24 -3.96 -6.80
C PRO A 156 12.50 -4.84 -6.86
N GLU A 157 13.63 -4.30 -6.48
CA GLU A 157 14.91 -5.03 -6.41
C GLU A 157 15.01 -5.90 -5.15
N ASN A 158 14.35 -5.47 -4.07
CA ASN A 158 14.42 -6.14 -2.77
C ASN A 158 13.03 -6.53 -2.30
N ALA A 159 12.87 -7.79 -1.93
CA ALA A 159 11.59 -8.36 -1.52
C ALA A 159 11.08 -7.79 -0.18
N GLU A 160 11.94 -7.31 0.70
CA GLU A 160 11.56 -6.80 2.03
C GLU A 160 11.43 -5.27 2.06
N THR A 161 11.38 -4.62 0.90
CA THR A 161 11.34 -3.16 0.77
C THR A 161 10.04 -2.67 0.15
N PHE A 162 9.42 -1.68 0.78
CA PHE A 162 8.32 -0.90 0.23
C PHE A 162 8.87 0.24 -0.61
N TYR A 163 8.55 0.25 -1.89
CA TYR A 163 9.00 1.28 -2.82
C TYR A 163 7.88 2.28 -3.09
N TYR A 164 8.22 3.57 -3.11
CA TYR A 164 7.30 4.67 -3.33
C TYR A 164 7.64 5.43 -4.59
N ASN A 165 6.70 5.54 -5.52
CA ASN A 165 6.83 6.52 -6.58
C ASN A 165 6.63 7.91 -6.00
N THR A 166 7.68 8.72 -5.97
CA THR A 166 7.64 10.08 -5.46
C THR A 166 7.39 11.13 -6.52
N ASN A 167 7.27 10.72 -7.80
CA ASN A 167 6.85 11.61 -8.88
C ASN A 167 5.31 11.70 -8.91
N VAL A 168 4.77 12.56 -8.05
CA VAL A 168 3.31 12.72 -7.86
C VAL A 168 2.97 14.18 -7.70
N TRP A 169 2.03 14.66 -8.50
CA TRP A 169 1.42 15.98 -8.37
C TRP A 169 0.08 15.89 -7.66
N LYS A 170 -0.16 16.78 -6.71
CA LYS A 170 -1.46 16.97 -6.07
C LYS A 170 -2.27 17.95 -6.88
N ILE A 171 -3.46 17.55 -7.27
CA ILE A 171 -4.33 18.35 -8.15
C ILE A 171 -5.49 18.89 -7.34
N ARG A 172 -5.71 20.18 -7.43
CA ARG A 172 -6.86 20.90 -6.89
C ARG A 172 -8.00 20.96 -7.92
N ASP A 173 -9.21 21.17 -7.47
CA ASP A 173 -10.42 21.25 -8.29
C ASP A 173 -10.40 22.39 -9.34
N ASP A 174 -9.65 23.46 -9.08
CA ASP A 174 -9.45 24.58 -10.03
C ASP A 174 -8.30 24.34 -11.02
N GLY A 175 -7.68 23.16 -11.02
CA GLY A 175 -6.59 22.79 -11.92
C GLY A 175 -5.19 23.19 -11.43
N LEU A 176 -5.06 23.83 -10.26
CA LEU A 176 -3.75 24.02 -9.64
C LEU A 176 -3.12 22.68 -9.35
N ALA A 177 -1.87 22.51 -9.74
CA ALA A 177 -1.05 21.36 -9.48
C ALA A 177 0.11 21.72 -8.56
N LEU A 178 0.34 20.89 -7.54
CA LEU A 178 1.38 21.08 -6.54
C LEU A 178 2.27 19.86 -6.46
N TRP A 179 3.57 20.05 -6.55
CA TRP A 179 4.57 19.03 -6.30
C TRP A 179 5.45 19.38 -5.10
N VAL A 180 5.83 18.37 -4.32
CA VAL A 180 6.80 18.48 -3.24
C VAL A 180 7.77 17.30 -3.30
N ASN A 181 9.02 17.53 -2.94
CA ASN A 181 10.04 16.52 -2.97
C ASN A 181 9.71 15.36 -2.01
N ASN A 182 10.06 14.14 -2.44
CA ASN A 182 9.96 12.93 -1.61
C ASN A 182 8.57 12.69 -0.98
N CYS A 183 7.50 13.01 -1.72
CA CYS A 183 6.14 12.75 -1.27
C CYS A 183 5.82 11.25 -1.32
N ARG A 184 5.96 10.57 -0.19
CA ARG A 184 5.60 9.16 -0.06
C ARG A 184 4.14 9.02 0.33
N GLN A 185 3.38 8.27 -0.46
CA GLN A 185 1.96 8.02 -0.19
C GLN A 185 1.57 6.58 -0.54
N VAL A 186 0.56 6.06 0.17
CA VAL A 186 0.11 4.66 0.05
C VAL A 186 -0.31 4.32 -1.36
N SER A 187 -1.00 5.23 -2.03
CA SER A 187 -1.46 5.08 -3.42
C SER A 187 -0.34 4.96 -4.45
N CYS A 188 0.92 5.13 -4.06
CA CYS A 188 2.06 5.07 -4.97
C CYS A 188 3.08 3.99 -4.59
N ILE A 189 2.65 2.98 -3.84
CA ILE A 189 3.49 1.85 -3.44
C ILE A 189 3.59 0.82 -4.57
N CYS A 190 4.81 0.31 -4.74
CA CYS A 190 5.10 -0.96 -5.39
C CYS A 190 5.87 -1.85 -4.42
N VAL A 191 5.45 -3.11 -4.26
CA VAL A 191 6.02 -4.02 -3.25
C VAL A 191 5.80 -5.48 -3.66
N HIS A 192 6.64 -6.38 -3.16
CA HIS A 192 6.37 -7.81 -3.24
C HIS A 192 5.12 -8.15 -2.42
N ARG A 193 4.17 -8.85 -3.04
CA ARG A 193 2.87 -9.15 -2.46
C ARG A 193 2.94 -9.83 -1.11
N LEU A 194 3.81 -10.82 -0.94
CA LEU A 194 3.95 -11.56 0.32
C LEU A 194 4.43 -10.67 1.47
N THR A 195 5.33 -9.76 1.19
CA THR A 195 5.81 -8.74 2.12
C THR A 195 4.70 -7.82 2.58
N ALA A 196 3.89 -7.36 1.63
CA ALA A 196 2.73 -6.52 1.95
C ALA A 196 1.69 -7.28 2.79
N ILE A 197 1.38 -8.54 2.46
CA ILE A 197 0.47 -9.38 3.25
C ILE A 197 0.97 -9.49 4.69
N GLN A 198 2.24 -9.81 4.89
CA GLN A 198 2.80 -9.91 6.22
C GLN A 198 2.68 -8.60 7.00
N HIS A 199 3.08 -7.48 6.38
CA HIS A 199 3.00 -6.17 7.01
C HIS A 199 1.57 -5.82 7.44
N TYR A 200 0.59 -5.96 6.53
CA TYR A 200 -0.79 -5.60 6.84
C TYR A 200 -1.45 -6.55 7.83
N THR A 201 -1.11 -7.83 7.83
CA THR A 201 -1.57 -8.78 8.85
C THR A 201 -1.11 -8.36 10.25
N GLU A 202 0.19 -8.05 10.41
CA GLU A 202 0.75 -7.60 11.68
C GLU A 202 0.17 -6.26 12.11
N ARG A 203 0.02 -5.35 11.16
CA ARG A 203 -0.54 -4.02 11.39
C ARG A 203 -1.99 -4.06 11.84
N ILE A 204 -2.83 -4.88 11.20
CA ILE A 204 -4.23 -5.06 11.59
C ILE A 204 -4.31 -5.63 13.00
N ALA A 205 -3.56 -6.69 13.30
CA ALA A 205 -3.53 -7.28 14.63
C ALA A 205 -3.12 -6.26 15.71
N TYR A 206 -2.11 -5.44 15.42
CA TYR A 206 -1.68 -4.38 16.34
C TYR A 206 -2.77 -3.32 16.55
N VAL A 207 -3.44 -2.87 15.48
CA VAL A 207 -4.50 -1.85 15.59
C VAL A 207 -5.75 -2.40 16.30
N GLU A 208 -6.09 -3.67 16.10
CA GLU A 208 -7.20 -4.31 16.81
C GLU A 208 -6.93 -4.42 18.32
N GLU A 209 -5.68 -4.60 18.72
CA GLU A 209 -5.29 -4.70 20.13
C GLU A 209 -5.13 -3.32 20.79
N HIS A 210 -4.48 -2.37 20.11
CA HIS A 210 -4.04 -1.10 20.71
C HIS A 210 -4.79 0.14 20.21
N GLY A 211 -5.68 -0.03 19.23
CA GLY A 211 -6.31 1.08 18.52
C GLY A 211 -5.39 1.76 17.51
N PHE A 212 -5.99 2.47 16.56
CA PHE A 212 -5.24 3.25 15.58
C PHE A 212 -4.65 4.52 16.19
N GLN A 213 -3.36 4.69 16.04
CA GLN A 213 -2.63 5.89 16.46
C GLN A 213 -2.04 6.60 15.23
N ARG A 214 -2.27 7.90 15.10
CA ARG A 214 -1.72 8.68 13.96
C ARG A 214 -0.19 8.62 13.85
N LYS A 215 0.51 8.39 14.97
CA LYS A 215 1.97 8.25 15.02
C LYS A 215 2.48 6.97 14.34
N MET A 216 1.61 5.99 14.10
CA MET A 216 2.00 4.72 13.47
C MET A 216 2.51 4.89 12.05
N GLY A 217 2.21 6.03 11.41
CA GLY A 217 2.34 6.12 9.97
C GLY A 217 1.38 5.18 9.26
N PHE A 218 1.45 5.14 7.96
CA PHE A 218 0.60 4.22 7.20
C PHE A 218 1.38 2.99 6.77
N GLU A 219 2.63 3.17 6.32
CA GLU A 219 3.52 2.11 5.86
C GLU A 219 4.98 2.44 6.23
N PRO A 220 5.91 1.48 6.06
CA PRO A 220 7.32 1.71 6.32
C PRO A 220 7.84 2.98 5.62
N GLY A 221 8.52 3.83 6.36
CA GLY A 221 9.13 5.06 5.83
C GLY A 221 8.19 6.24 5.57
N THR A 222 6.91 6.16 5.94
CA THR A 222 5.98 7.29 5.83
C THR A 222 6.04 8.23 7.03
N HIS A 223 6.60 7.77 8.15
CA HIS A 223 6.86 8.58 9.35
C HIS A 223 8.15 8.18 10.04
N ASP A 224 8.91 9.16 10.51
CA ASP A 224 10.19 8.96 11.23
C ASP A 224 9.99 8.37 12.63
N ARG A 225 8.79 8.52 13.19
CA ARG A 225 8.45 8.05 14.55
C ARG A 225 7.33 7.03 14.47
N VAL A 226 7.72 5.80 14.23
CA VAL A 226 6.78 4.69 14.06
C VAL A 226 6.38 4.15 15.42
N ALA A 227 5.13 4.27 15.80
CA ALA A 227 4.58 3.58 16.97
C ALA A 227 4.35 2.08 16.69
N PHE A 228 4.30 1.69 15.43
CA PHE A 228 4.23 0.30 14.99
C PHE A 228 5.60 -0.14 14.48
N PRO A 229 6.33 -0.99 15.22
CA PRO A 229 7.61 -1.50 14.77
C PRO A 229 7.43 -2.39 13.56
N THR A 230 8.14 -2.08 12.48
CA THR A 230 8.21 -2.91 11.29
C THR A 230 9.66 -3.27 10.99
N ARG A 231 9.90 -4.50 10.50
CA ARG A 231 11.21 -4.93 10.02
C ARG A 231 11.45 -4.54 8.56
N PHE A 232 10.41 -4.15 7.87
CA PHE A 232 10.48 -3.82 6.44
C PHE A 232 11.12 -2.45 6.23
N THR A 233 11.94 -2.36 5.21
CA THR A 233 12.57 -1.11 4.80
C THR A 233 11.70 -0.37 3.79
N SER A 234 12.12 0.85 3.46
CA SER A 234 11.47 1.63 2.43
C SER A 234 12.49 2.34 1.54
N SER A 235 12.17 2.45 0.27
CA SER A 235 12.92 3.19 -0.72
C SER A 235 11.98 4.01 -1.59
N ALA A 236 12.53 4.83 -2.46
CA ALA A 236 11.74 5.65 -3.38
C ALA A 236 12.29 5.48 -4.81
N TRP A 237 11.39 5.63 -5.79
CA TRP A 237 11.76 5.84 -7.18
C TRP A 237 10.97 7.00 -7.77
N GLN A 238 11.34 7.42 -8.95
CA GLN A 238 10.55 8.37 -9.73
C GLN A 238 10.25 7.75 -11.09
N ALA A 239 8.98 7.55 -11.39
CA ALA A 239 8.56 7.17 -12.73
C ALA A 239 8.87 8.30 -13.72
N LYS A 240 9.09 7.98 -14.99
CA LYS A 240 9.39 8.97 -16.04
C LYS A 240 8.35 10.09 -16.10
N TYR A 241 7.07 9.74 -15.96
CA TYR A 241 5.96 10.69 -15.92
C TYR A 241 5.22 10.57 -14.58
N PRO A 242 4.71 11.68 -14.04
CA PRO A 242 4.09 11.70 -12.72
C PRO A 242 2.72 11.02 -12.67
N ASN A 243 2.31 10.62 -11.48
CA ASN A 243 0.92 10.36 -11.14
C ASN A 243 0.23 11.67 -10.70
N LEU A 244 -1.10 11.73 -10.82
CA LEU A 244 -1.90 12.89 -10.39
C LEU A 244 -2.84 12.47 -9.25
N ASP A 245 -2.57 12.96 -8.05
CA ASP A 245 -3.39 12.77 -6.83
C ASP A 245 -4.45 13.87 -6.77
N ILE A 246 -5.71 13.52 -7.11
CA ILE A 246 -6.84 14.46 -7.14
C ILE A 246 -7.32 14.68 -5.70
N ARG A 247 -7.10 15.89 -5.20
CA ARG A 247 -7.44 16.24 -3.83
C ARG A 247 -8.88 16.75 -3.74
N HIS A 248 -9.66 16.12 -2.87
CA HIS A 248 -11.07 16.44 -2.65
C HIS A 248 -11.41 16.44 -1.14
N SER A 249 -12.60 16.86 -0.79
CA SER A 249 -13.05 16.97 0.62
C SER A 249 -13.17 15.63 1.35
N GLY A 250 -13.29 14.52 0.60
CA GLY A 250 -13.41 13.17 1.14
C GLY A 250 -12.09 12.49 1.50
N ASN A 251 -10.93 13.06 1.19
CA ASN A 251 -9.63 12.46 1.53
C ASN A 251 -9.49 12.24 3.04
N LEU A 252 -8.84 11.14 3.44
CA LEU A 252 -8.54 10.85 4.83
C LEU A 252 -7.48 11.79 5.42
N THR A 253 -6.56 12.26 4.58
CA THR A 253 -5.51 13.20 4.96
C THR A 253 -5.91 14.64 4.61
N ARG A 254 -5.59 15.58 5.51
CA ARG A 254 -5.87 17.00 5.28
C ARG A 254 -5.15 17.52 4.02
N ASN A 255 -5.88 18.26 3.18
CA ASN A 255 -5.30 18.99 2.07
C ASN A 255 -4.42 20.14 2.57
N ARG A 256 -3.28 20.36 1.93
CA ARG A 256 -2.31 21.42 2.24
C ARG A 256 -1.89 22.09 0.93
N TRP A 257 -2.29 23.34 0.76
CA TRP A 257 -2.08 24.14 -0.46
C TRP A 257 -1.14 25.33 -0.23
N SER A 258 -0.41 25.33 0.89
CA SER A 258 0.58 26.33 1.23
C SER A 258 1.64 25.67 2.11
N PRO A 259 2.93 26.04 1.98
CA PRO A 259 4.01 25.58 2.86
C PRO A 259 3.71 25.79 4.36
N ASP A 260 2.97 26.83 4.70
CA ASP A 260 2.64 27.17 6.09
C ASP A 260 1.71 26.18 6.77
N LEU A 261 0.97 25.39 5.98
CA LEU A 261 0.10 24.32 6.49
C LEU A 261 0.87 23.07 6.93
N PHE A 262 2.17 23.01 6.66
CA PHE A 262 3.03 21.90 7.07
C PHE A 262 3.68 22.22 8.43
N ARG A 263 3.52 21.31 9.39
CA ARG A 263 4.18 21.41 10.69
C ARG A 263 5.70 21.22 10.58
N ASP A 264 6.12 20.31 9.70
CA ASP A 264 7.52 20.04 9.42
C ASP A 264 7.83 20.55 8.01
N LYS A 265 8.69 21.55 7.94
CA LYS A 265 9.06 22.20 6.67
C LYS A 265 9.86 21.27 5.74
N ARG A 266 10.41 20.17 6.24
CA ARG A 266 11.00 19.11 5.40
C ARG A 266 9.97 18.47 4.44
N ASN A 267 8.69 18.46 4.83
CA ASN A 267 7.61 17.89 4.02
C ASN A 267 7.12 18.81 2.90
N CYS A 268 7.64 20.00 2.79
CA CYS A 268 7.33 20.94 1.70
C CYS A 268 8.58 21.42 0.93
N GLN A 269 9.67 20.70 1.06
CA GLN A 269 10.87 20.97 0.26
C GLN A 269 10.58 20.76 -1.24
N GLY A 270 11.19 21.58 -2.07
CA GLY A 270 10.98 21.52 -3.52
C GLY A 270 9.59 21.97 -3.97
N TRP A 271 8.88 22.73 -3.13
CA TRP A 271 7.55 23.24 -3.46
C TRP A 271 7.51 23.87 -4.86
N THR A 272 6.72 23.28 -5.73
CA THR A 272 6.55 23.73 -7.11
C THR A 272 5.07 23.74 -7.45
N GLU A 273 4.60 24.81 -8.05
CA GLU A 273 3.23 25.00 -8.50
C GLU A 273 3.17 25.12 -10.02
N THR A 274 2.14 24.53 -10.61
CA THR A 274 1.83 24.66 -12.05
C THR A 274 0.35 24.41 -12.27
N THR A 275 -0.06 24.25 -13.51
CA THR A 275 -1.40 23.79 -13.90
C THR A 275 -1.33 22.42 -14.56
N VAL A 276 -2.41 21.65 -14.50
CA VAL A 276 -2.45 20.25 -14.98
C VAL A 276 -2.02 20.11 -16.43
N ASP A 277 -2.40 21.06 -17.28
CA ASP A 277 -2.07 21.09 -18.70
C ASP A 277 -0.57 21.26 -19.02
N LYS A 278 0.23 21.67 -18.00
CA LYS A 278 1.68 21.85 -18.12
C LYS A 278 2.47 20.71 -17.49
N ILE A 279 1.81 19.65 -17.07
CA ILE A 279 2.48 18.48 -16.50
C ILE A 279 2.81 17.50 -17.63
N ASP A 280 4.08 17.21 -17.81
CA ASP A 280 4.58 16.29 -18.83
C ASP A 280 3.87 14.91 -18.75
N GLY A 281 3.42 14.43 -19.91
CA GLY A 281 2.68 13.18 -20.05
C GLY A 281 1.19 13.27 -19.77
N TRP A 282 0.68 14.49 -19.50
CA TRP A 282 -0.73 14.75 -19.21
C TRP A 282 -1.35 15.88 -20.05
N GLU A 283 -0.68 16.28 -21.13
CA GLU A 283 -1.05 17.40 -22.00
C GLU A 283 -2.45 17.24 -22.62
N GLU A 284 -2.85 15.99 -22.92
CA GLU A 284 -4.18 15.68 -23.48
C GLU A 284 -5.31 15.63 -22.44
N MET A 285 -4.95 15.77 -21.17
CA MET A 285 -5.89 15.72 -20.05
C MET A 285 -6.72 16.99 -19.90
N GLY A 286 -7.06 17.73 -20.95
CA GLY A 286 -7.86 18.97 -20.90
C GLY A 286 -8.70 19.07 -19.62
N SER A 287 -8.89 20.25 -19.10
CA SER A 287 -9.41 20.62 -17.77
C SER A 287 -10.12 19.49 -17.01
N VAL A 288 -9.51 19.00 -15.93
CA VAL A 288 -10.18 18.16 -14.96
C VAL A 288 -11.20 19.04 -14.23
N SER A 289 -12.28 19.37 -14.90
CA SER A 289 -13.43 19.96 -14.21
C SER A 289 -14.00 18.86 -13.32
N CYS A 290 -13.75 19.00 -12.02
CA CYS A 290 -14.34 18.21 -10.96
C CYS A 290 -15.86 18.36 -10.90
#